data_5be504bdec267a422e692948dec87e67
#
_entry.id   5be504bdec267a422e692948dec87e67
#
_cell.length_a   1.000
_cell.length_b   1.000
_cell.length_c   1.000
_cell.angle_alpha   90.00
_cell.angle_beta   90.00
_cell.angle_gamma   90.00
#
_symmetry.space_group_name_H-M   'P 1'
#
loop_
_entity.id
_entity.type
_entity.pdbx_description
1 polymer ?
#
loop_
_entity_poly.entity_id
_entity_poly.type
_entity_poly.pdbx_seq_one_letter_code
_entity_poly.pdbx_strand_id
1 'polypeptide(L)'
;MGKDFRGKPNRGGNRGGNRGGNRGDGRGGNRGRGRGGIGSKKFSKPKTTIQPHRFEGVYILKSGEEVLATKNLAPGESVYGEKRVSIEENTQMPTGTGDVENKVEYRVWNAFRSKLGAAIVNGIEHIYMKPGSKVLYLGAANGTTISHVSDLVGETGIVYGVEISERSGRDLINMAKKRPNLVPIIDDARKPQNYRFLIPTLVDVIFADVAQPDQARIIAINAEHFLKNKGGFVFSIKANCVDSTAKPEDVFDDQIKILKSYKLFAKEKVSLEPFERGHAVVSGLYKPFKKKGEN
;
A
#
# COMPACT_ATOMS: atom_id res chain seq x y z
N MET A 1 -55.75 11.10 -22.58
CA MET A 1 -55.10 11.14 -23.88
C MET A 1 -53.66 10.67 -23.65
N GLY A 2 -53.22 9.47 -23.80
CA GLY A 2 -53.43 8.41 -24.75
C GLY A 2 -52.39 8.45 -25.83
N LYS A 3 -51.31 7.62 -25.70
CA LYS A 3 -50.82 6.81 -26.80
C LYS A 3 -49.66 5.88 -26.36
N ASP A 4 -49.99 4.61 -26.28
CA ASP A 4 -49.08 3.48 -26.31
C ASP A 4 -48.29 3.42 -27.61
N PHE A 5 -47.05 2.90 -27.56
CA PHE A 5 -46.45 2.18 -28.66
C PHE A 5 -45.69 0.93 -28.13
N ARG A 6 -46.36 -0.21 -28.38
CA ARG A 6 -45.76 -1.56 -28.30
C ARG A 6 -45.07 -1.86 -29.63
N GLY A 7 -43.90 -2.43 -29.61
CA GLY A 7 -43.22 -3.05 -30.74
C GLY A 7 -42.60 -4.38 -30.32
N LYS A 8 -43.14 -5.47 -30.89
CA LYS A 8 -42.81 -6.87 -30.65
C LYS A 8 -41.59 -7.35 -31.46
N PRO A 9 -41.11 -8.57 -31.20
CA PRO A 9 -39.75 -9.04 -31.49
C PRO A 9 -39.65 -9.72 -32.89
N ASN A 10 -38.42 -9.86 -33.38
CA ASN A 10 -38.19 -10.67 -34.59
C ASN A 10 -37.27 -11.87 -34.24
N ARG A 11 -37.83 -13.05 -34.48
CA ARG A 11 -37.16 -14.35 -34.52
C ARG A 11 -36.70 -14.62 -35.95
N GLY A 12 -35.49 -15.09 -36.11
CA GLY A 12 -35.01 -15.62 -37.39
C GLY A 12 -33.91 -16.65 -37.14
N GLY A 13 -34.30 -17.90 -37.14
CA GLY A 13 -33.34 -19.00 -37.13
C GLY A 13 -32.87 -19.30 -38.54
N ASN A 14 -31.69 -19.85 -38.67
CA ASN A 14 -31.37 -20.69 -39.81
C ASN A 14 -30.48 -21.89 -39.44
N ARG A 15 -30.96 -23.07 -39.81
CA ARG A 15 -30.26 -24.35 -39.73
C ARG A 15 -29.54 -24.57 -41.06
N GLY A 16 -28.35 -25.11 -41.03
CA GLY A 16 -27.69 -25.63 -42.22
C GLY A 16 -26.55 -26.57 -41.80
N GLY A 17 -26.87 -27.85 -41.78
CA GLY A 17 -25.87 -28.90 -41.64
C GLY A 17 -25.21 -29.21 -42.98
N ASN A 18 -24.00 -29.69 -42.94
CA ASN A 18 -23.52 -30.58 -43.99
C ASN A 18 -22.55 -31.64 -43.45
N ARG A 19 -22.87 -32.89 -43.77
CA ARG A 19 -22.05 -34.08 -43.56
C ARG A 19 -21.21 -34.32 -44.81
N GLY A 20 -19.95 -34.67 -44.63
CA GLY A 20 -19.11 -35.16 -45.71
C GLY A 20 -17.91 -35.90 -45.14
N GLY A 21 -18.05 -37.22 -45.06
CA GLY A 21 -16.95 -38.12 -44.75
C GLY A 21 -16.10 -38.38 -45.99
N ASN A 22 -14.85 -38.65 -45.82
CA ASN A 22 -14.12 -39.50 -46.74
C ASN A 22 -12.99 -40.26 -46.02
N ARG A 23 -13.00 -41.58 -46.25
CA ARG A 23 -11.97 -42.53 -45.83
C ARG A 23 -10.91 -42.58 -46.94
N GLY A 24 -9.66 -42.66 -46.58
CA GLY A 24 -8.55 -42.90 -47.48
C GLY A 24 -7.40 -43.56 -46.73
N ASP A 25 -7.31 -44.89 -46.85
CA ASP A 25 -6.17 -45.72 -46.47
C ASP A 25 -4.96 -45.40 -47.37
N GLY A 26 -3.77 -45.34 -46.77
CA GLY A 26 -2.52 -45.22 -47.51
C GLY A 26 -1.32 -45.64 -46.65
N ARG A 27 -0.98 -46.93 -46.70
CA ARG A 27 0.30 -47.49 -46.21
C ARG A 27 1.46 -46.97 -47.03
N GLY A 28 2.55 -46.58 -46.36
CA GLY A 28 3.82 -46.34 -47.01
C GLY A 28 4.90 -46.02 -46.02
N GLY A 29 5.82 -46.98 -45.87
CA GLY A 29 6.88 -47.03 -44.89
C GLY A 29 8.11 -46.19 -45.20
N ASN A 30 8.87 -46.05 -44.13
CA ASN A 30 10.30 -46.23 -44.04
C ASN A 30 11.24 -45.01 -44.09
N ARG A 31 12.17 -45.10 -43.17
CA ARG A 31 13.52 -44.60 -43.07
C ARG A 31 13.77 -43.23 -42.43
N GLY A 32 14.32 -43.41 -41.24
CA GLY A 32 14.91 -42.46 -40.38
C GLY A 32 15.99 -41.56 -40.95
N ARG A 33 16.10 -40.42 -40.42
CA ARG A 33 17.34 -39.65 -40.22
C ARG A 33 17.21 -38.91 -38.93
N GLY A 34 18.07 -39.26 -38.00
CA GLY A 34 18.27 -38.49 -36.75
C GLY A 34 18.56 -37.02 -37.05
N ARG A 35 17.69 -36.15 -36.57
CA ARG A 35 18.03 -34.74 -36.41
C ARG A 35 18.23 -34.52 -34.94
N GLY A 36 19.45 -34.15 -34.62
CA GLY A 36 19.92 -33.76 -33.31
C GLY A 36 18.92 -32.83 -32.64
N GLY A 37 18.47 -33.24 -31.45
CA GLY A 37 17.67 -32.39 -30.59
C GLY A 37 18.44 -31.13 -30.28
N ILE A 38 17.98 -30.01 -30.83
CA ILE A 38 18.40 -28.70 -30.33
C ILE A 38 17.83 -28.65 -28.91
N GLY A 39 18.70 -28.89 -27.94
CA GLY A 39 18.37 -28.75 -26.54
C GLY A 39 17.74 -27.37 -26.31
N SER A 40 16.45 -27.35 -26.07
CA SER A 40 15.79 -26.15 -25.57
C SER A 40 16.51 -25.77 -24.27
N LYS A 41 17.35 -24.75 -24.33
CA LYS A 41 17.88 -24.10 -23.14
C LYS A 41 16.66 -23.70 -22.32
N LYS A 42 16.34 -24.47 -21.28
CA LYS A 42 15.42 -24.02 -20.23
C LYS A 42 16.02 -22.73 -19.68
N PHE A 43 15.50 -21.59 -20.09
CA PHE A 43 15.75 -20.33 -19.39
C PHE A 43 15.25 -20.54 -17.96
N SER A 44 16.17 -20.78 -17.04
CA SER A 44 15.88 -20.78 -15.63
C SER A 44 15.34 -19.38 -15.30
N LYS A 45 14.11 -19.31 -14.76
CA LYS A 45 13.57 -18.05 -14.26
C LYS A 45 14.59 -17.48 -13.27
N PRO A 46 14.91 -16.17 -13.35
CA PRO A 46 15.85 -15.58 -12.41
C PRO A 46 15.39 -15.88 -10.98
N LYS A 47 16.31 -16.36 -10.15
CA LYS A 47 16.04 -16.68 -8.76
C LYS A 47 15.64 -15.39 -8.05
N THR A 48 14.42 -15.32 -7.53
CA THR A 48 13.97 -14.18 -6.75
C THR A 48 14.74 -14.14 -5.43
N THR A 49 15.39 -13.03 -5.16
CA THR A 49 16.09 -12.81 -3.89
C THR A 49 15.45 -11.65 -3.15
N ILE A 50 15.58 -11.66 -1.82
CA ILE A 50 15.09 -10.59 -0.97
C ILE A 50 16.26 -9.96 -0.21
N GLN A 51 16.22 -8.65 -0.05
CA GLN A 51 17.19 -7.88 0.71
C GLN A 51 16.43 -6.92 1.65
N PRO A 52 16.91 -6.70 2.87
CA PRO A 52 16.36 -5.67 3.73
C PRO A 52 16.60 -4.29 3.11
N HIS A 53 15.60 -3.42 3.21
CA HIS A 53 15.74 -2.00 2.90
C HIS A 53 16.37 -1.27 4.10
N ARG A 54 16.84 -0.02 3.93
CA ARG A 54 17.31 0.81 5.04
C ARG A 54 16.24 1.09 6.12
N PHE A 55 14.97 1.03 5.75
CA PHE A 55 13.86 1.08 6.69
C PHE A 55 13.51 -0.31 7.17
N GLU A 56 13.58 -0.53 8.46
CA GLU A 56 13.19 -1.79 9.08
C GLU A 56 11.75 -2.17 8.73
N GLY A 57 11.49 -3.43 8.41
CA GLY A 57 10.17 -3.92 7.98
C GLY A 57 9.86 -3.67 6.50
N VAL A 58 10.72 -2.96 5.77
CA VAL A 58 10.67 -2.81 4.31
C VAL A 58 11.76 -3.65 3.66
N TYR A 59 11.45 -4.23 2.51
CA TYR A 59 12.33 -5.13 1.78
C TYR A 59 12.42 -4.74 0.29
N ILE A 60 13.47 -5.21 -0.37
CA ILE A 60 13.66 -5.11 -1.82
C ILE A 60 13.64 -6.51 -2.40
N LEU A 61 12.70 -6.79 -3.28
CA LEU A 61 12.65 -8.00 -4.08
C LEU A 61 13.39 -7.78 -5.39
N LYS A 62 14.37 -8.64 -5.68
CA LYS A 62 15.13 -8.66 -6.94
C LYS A 62 14.71 -9.88 -7.76
N SER A 63 13.98 -9.65 -8.84
CA SER A 63 13.52 -10.68 -9.77
C SER A 63 13.59 -10.14 -11.22
N GLY A 64 14.79 -9.67 -11.63
CA GLY A 64 14.99 -8.91 -12.87
C GLY A 64 14.88 -7.39 -12.64
N GLU A 65 13.84 -6.94 -11.98
CA GLU A 65 13.67 -5.56 -11.50
C GLU A 65 13.69 -5.54 -9.96
N GLU A 66 14.12 -4.41 -9.40
CA GLU A 66 14.07 -4.15 -7.96
C GLU A 66 12.74 -3.50 -7.62
N VAL A 67 11.99 -4.13 -6.72
CA VAL A 67 10.70 -3.60 -6.28
C VAL A 67 10.60 -3.62 -4.75
N LEU A 68 9.92 -2.64 -4.17
CA LEU A 68 9.63 -2.63 -2.74
C LEU A 68 8.70 -3.78 -2.36
N ALA A 69 8.86 -4.28 -1.15
CA ALA A 69 8.00 -5.30 -0.58
C ALA A 69 7.88 -5.17 0.95
N THR A 70 6.85 -5.79 1.50
CA THR A 70 6.65 -5.98 2.93
C THR A 70 6.41 -7.46 3.23
N LYS A 71 6.79 -7.92 4.43
CA LYS A 71 6.49 -9.28 4.89
C LYS A 71 4.99 -9.36 5.17
N ASN A 72 4.29 -10.29 4.52
CA ASN A 72 2.84 -10.41 4.65
C ASN A 72 2.41 -10.92 6.02
N LEU A 73 1.70 -10.11 6.80
CA LEU A 73 1.11 -10.53 8.07
C LEU A 73 -0.10 -11.45 7.93
N ALA A 74 -0.72 -11.48 6.73
CA ALA A 74 -1.84 -12.36 6.40
C ALA A 74 -1.47 -13.27 5.23
N PRO A 75 -0.63 -14.31 5.42
CA PRO A 75 -0.19 -15.18 4.34
C PRO A 75 -1.37 -15.76 3.55
N GLY A 76 -1.21 -15.83 2.23
CA GLY A 76 -2.29 -16.27 1.33
C GLY A 76 -3.26 -15.16 0.90
N GLU A 77 -3.21 -13.97 1.49
CA GLU A 77 -4.13 -12.88 1.19
C GLU A 77 -3.47 -11.75 0.41
N SER A 78 -4.21 -11.23 -0.55
CA SER A 78 -3.87 -10.01 -1.30
C SER A 78 -4.91 -8.94 -0.97
N VAL A 79 -4.51 -7.68 -0.87
CA VAL A 79 -5.42 -6.57 -0.53
C VAL A 79 -5.95 -5.87 -1.78
N TYR A 80 -5.08 -5.64 -2.78
CA TYR A 80 -5.45 -4.89 -3.98
C TYR A 80 -4.97 -5.60 -5.27
N GLY A 81 -4.74 -6.92 -5.20
CA GLY A 81 -4.26 -7.73 -6.33
C GLY A 81 -2.74 -7.63 -6.55
N GLU A 82 -1.99 -7.21 -5.56
CA GLU A 82 -0.53 -7.16 -5.60
C GLU A 82 0.09 -8.55 -5.71
N LYS A 83 1.25 -8.62 -6.37
CA LYS A 83 2.03 -9.85 -6.48
C LYS A 83 2.56 -10.25 -5.11
N ARG A 84 2.45 -11.55 -4.80
CA ARG A 84 3.01 -12.18 -3.61
C ARG A 84 4.12 -13.13 -4.01
N VAL A 85 5.16 -13.21 -3.19
CA VAL A 85 6.34 -14.05 -3.41
C VAL A 85 6.67 -14.76 -2.11
N SER A 86 6.65 -16.10 -2.14
CA SER A 86 7.10 -16.91 -1.01
C SER A 86 8.56 -17.27 -1.19
N ILE A 87 9.35 -17.06 -0.16
CA ILE A 87 10.79 -17.37 -0.12
C ILE A 87 11.03 -18.32 1.03
N GLU A 88 11.82 -19.36 0.80
CA GLU A 88 12.27 -20.30 1.81
C GLU A 88 13.41 -19.64 2.60
N GLU A 89 13.17 -19.35 3.86
CA GLU A 89 14.21 -18.92 4.78
C GLU A 89 14.79 -20.17 5.46
N ASN A 90 16.06 -20.51 5.15
CA ASN A 90 16.81 -21.52 5.85
C ASN A 90 17.16 -21.02 7.25
N THR A 91 16.24 -21.14 8.18
CA THR A 91 16.55 -20.90 9.60
C THR A 91 17.11 -22.20 10.17
N GLN A 92 18.44 -22.29 10.28
CA GLN A 92 19.07 -23.36 11.05
C GLN A 92 18.65 -23.19 12.52
N MET A 93 17.70 -24.00 12.95
CA MET A 93 17.41 -24.16 14.39
C MET A 93 18.52 -25.01 15.03
N PRO A 94 19.09 -24.62 16.19
CA PRO A 94 20.16 -25.37 16.87
C PRO A 94 19.69 -26.69 17.48
N THR A 95 18.43 -27.06 17.38
CA THR A 95 17.88 -28.29 17.98
C THR A 95 17.38 -29.22 16.88
N GLY A 96 18.07 -30.34 16.74
CA GLY A 96 17.94 -31.39 15.74
C GLY A 96 16.60 -32.11 15.59
N THR A 97 15.54 -31.40 15.36
CA THR A 97 14.23 -31.93 14.96
C THR A 97 13.82 -31.25 13.64
N GLY A 98 14.14 -31.94 12.52
CA GLY A 98 13.61 -31.73 11.18
C GLY A 98 13.62 -30.31 10.63
N ASP A 99 14.18 -30.17 9.43
CA ASP A 99 14.08 -28.93 8.63
C ASP A 99 12.60 -28.54 8.44
N VAL A 100 12.12 -27.61 9.25
CA VAL A 100 10.83 -26.95 8.97
C VAL A 100 11.13 -25.88 7.93
N GLU A 101 10.75 -26.13 6.68
CA GLU A 101 10.76 -25.13 5.63
C GLU A 101 9.84 -23.97 6.05
N ASN A 102 10.41 -22.94 6.66
CA ASN A 102 9.69 -21.70 6.96
C ASN A 102 9.55 -20.89 5.67
N LYS A 103 8.43 -21.05 4.99
CA LYS A 103 8.06 -20.20 3.84
C LYS A 103 7.56 -18.86 4.36
N VAL A 104 8.32 -17.80 4.10
CA VAL A 104 7.93 -16.43 4.39
C VAL A 104 7.36 -15.81 3.12
N GLU A 105 6.16 -15.27 3.21
CA GLU A 105 5.49 -14.60 2.10
C GLU A 105 5.71 -13.09 2.17
N TYR A 106 6.09 -12.51 1.02
CA TYR A 106 6.27 -11.07 0.83
C TYR A 106 5.26 -10.54 -0.18
N ARG A 107 4.76 -9.32 0.06
CA ARG A 107 3.86 -8.59 -0.83
C ARG A 107 4.62 -7.48 -1.53
N VAL A 108 4.51 -7.42 -2.87
CA VAL A 108 5.07 -6.31 -3.66
C VAL A 108 4.35 -5.01 -3.32
N TRP A 109 5.10 -3.99 -2.96
CA TRP A 109 4.58 -2.67 -2.65
C TRP A 109 4.66 -1.75 -3.87
N ASN A 110 3.54 -1.56 -4.55
CA ASN A 110 3.49 -0.79 -5.77
C ASN A 110 3.50 0.72 -5.49
N ALA A 111 4.57 1.41 -5.89
CA ALA A 111 4.73 2.85 -5.72
C ALA A 111 3.68 3.69 -6.49
N PHE A 112 3.14 3.17 -7.61
CA PHE A 112 2.05 3.84 -8.35
C PHE A 112 0.68 3.77 -7.64
N ARG A 113 0.58 2.99 -6.56
CA ARG A 113 -0.65 2.85 -5.76
C ARG A 113 -0.47 3.28 -4.31
N SER A 114 0.69 3.82 -3.98
CA SER A 114 1.00 4.17 -2.60
C SER A 114 1.96 5.36 -2.56
N LYS A 115 1.47 6.50 -2.10
CA LYS A 115 2.28 7.70 -1.96
C LYS A 115 3.45 7.51 -0.99
N LEU A 116 3.26 6.71 0.07
CA LEU A 116 4.37 6.35 0.96
C LEU A 116 5.40 5.46 0.23
N GLY A 117 4.95 4.48 -0.56
CA GLY A 117 5.82 3.66 -1.40
C GLY A 117 6.58 4.51 -2.43
N ALA A 118 5.90 5.45 -3.09
CA ALA A 118 6.51 6.40 -4.02
C ALA A 118 7.57 7.28 -3.33
N ALA A 119 7.28 7.79 -2.12
CA ALA A 119 8.24 8.57 -1.34
C ALA A 119 9.49 7.76 -0.97
N ILE A 120 9.32 6.48 -0.61
CA ILE A 120 10.45 5.58 -0.30
C ILE A 120 11.33 5.36 -1.54
N VAL A 121 10.73 5.09 -2.71
CA VAL A 121 11.45 4.93 -3.99
C VAL A 121 12.16 6.23 -4.37
N ASN A 122 11.53 7.39 -4.15
CA ASN A 122 12.11 8.70 -4.44
C ASN A 122 13.12 9.16 -3.38
N GLY A 123 13.46 8.32 -2.42
CA GLY A 123 14.60 8.53 -1.52
C GLY A 123 14.31 9.31 -0.25
N ILE A 124 13.06 9.37 0.24
CA ILE A 124 12.76 9.96 1.56
C ILE A 124 13.72 9.40 2.63
N GLU A 125 14.29 10.24 3.45
CA GLU A 125 15.28 9.81 4.44
C GLU A 125 14.65 9.27 5.72
N HIS A 126 13.48 9.77 6.10
CA HIS A 126 12.83 9.42 7.37
C HIS A 126 11.33 9.17 7.20
N ILE A 127 10.90 7.95 7.45
CA ILE A 127 9.46 7.60 7.55
C ILE A 127 9.00 7.47 9.00
N TYR A 128 9.92 7.44 9.96
CA TYR A 128 9.72 7.28 11.41
C TYR A 128 8.97 6.02 11.85
N MET A 129 8.56 5.16 10.92
CA MET A 129 7.90 3.88 11.17
C MET A 129 8.92 2.76 11.19
N LYS A 130 8.78 1.85 12.15
CA LYS A 130 9.60 0.63 12.29
C LYS A 130 8.77 -0.47 12.97
N PRO A 131 9.21 -1.72 12.98
CA PRO A 131 8.56 -2.77 13.75
C PRO A 131 8.30 -2.35 15.19
N GLY A 132 7.08 -2.63 15.68
CA GLY A 132 6.61 -2.22 16.99
C GLY A 132 6.07 -0.78 17.11
N SER A 133 6.13 0.03 16.06
CA SER A 133 5.59 1.40 16.08
C SER A 133 4.07 1.42 16.22
N LYS A 134 3.57 2.41 16.96
CA LYS A 134 2.16 2.80 16.99
C LYS A 134 1.94 3.91 15.98
N VAL A 135 1.09 3.67 14.98
CA VAL A 135 0.86 4.59 13.87
C VAL A 135 -0.59 5.02 13.84
N LEU A 136 -0.84 6.33 13.74
CA LEU A 136 -2.14 6.88 13.37
C LEU A 136 -2.12 7.21 11.87
N TYR A 137 -2.97 6.56 11.12
CA TYR A 137 -3.08 6.70 9.66
C TYR A 137 -4.37 7.46 9.32
N LEU A 138 -4.25 8.66 8.78
CA LEU A 138 -5.38 9.51 8.38
C LEU A 138 -5.60 9.39 6.87
N GLY A 139 -6.82 9.02 6.46
CA GLY A 139 -7.18 8.77 5.07
C GLY A 139 -6.81 7.35 4.62
N ALA A 140 -7.30 6.34 5.34
CA ALA A 140 -6.95 4.93 5.10
C ALA A 140 -7.48 4.39 3.77
N ALA A 141 -8.48 5.02 3.18
CA ALA A 141 -9.15 4.61 1.96
C ALA A 141 -9.52 3.10 1.96
N ASN A 142 -9.33 2.41 0.84
CA ASN A 142 -9.65 0.98 0.69
C ASN A 142 -8.57 0.05 1.28
N GLY A 143 -7.56 0.57 1.97
CA GLY A 143 -6.58 -0.25 2.67
C GLY A 143 -5.26 -0.51 1.96
N THR A 144 -5.05 -0.02 0.74
CA THR A 144 -3.83 -0.31 -0.05
C THR A 144 -2.55 0.01 0.70
N THR A 145 -2.30 1.28 1.02
CA THR A 145 -1.07 1.70 1.70
C THR A 145 -1.04 1.25 3.15
N ILE A 146 -2.14 1.40 3.89
CA ILE A 146 -2.20 1.06 5.30
C ILE A 146 -1.95 -0.44 5.57
N SER A 147 -2.26 -1.33 4.61
CA SER A 147 -1.94 -2.75 4.73
C SER A 147 -0.43 -3.02 4.71
N HIS A 148 0.33 -2.25 3.93
CA HIS A 148 1.78 -2.31 3.95
C HIS A 148 2.38 -1.68 5.21
N VAL A 149 1.75 -0.61 5.73
CA VAL A 149 2.13 -0.05 7.03
C VAL A 149 1.87 -1.06 8.15
N SER A 150 0.74 -1.79 8.12
CA SER A 150 0.46 -2.90 9.04
C SER A 150 1.53 -3.99 8.98
N ASP A 151 1.92 -4.41 7.77
CA ASP A 151 3.02 -5.37 7.56
C ASP A 151 4.35 -4.82 8.12
N LEU A 152 4.67 -3.54 7.85
CA LEU A 152 5.92 -2.88 8.26
C LEU A 152 6.06 -2.83 9.77
N VAL A 153 5.00 -2.42 10.49
CA VAL A 153 5.07 -2.33 11.95
C VAL A 153 4.99 -3.69 12.63
N GLY A 154 4.57 -4.73 11.91
CA GLY A 154 4.58 -6.12 12.39
C GLY A 154 3.59 -6.39 13.52
N GLU A 155 3.67 -7.60 14.07
CA GLU A 155 2.73 -8.10 15.10
C GLU A 155 2.78 -7.30 16.41
N THR A 156 3.93 -6.72 16.73
CA THR A 156 4.14 -5.94 17.96
C THR A 156 3.76 -4.47 17.82
N GLY A 157 3.53 -4.00 16.60
CA GLY A 157 3.05 -2.66 16.30
C GLY A 157 1.53 -2.58 16.27
N ILE A 158 1.00 -1.37 16.09
CA ILE A 158 -0.43 -1.14 15.92
C ILE A 158 -0.66 0.03 14.96
N VAL A 159 -1.66 -0.09 14.09
CA VAL A 159 -2.06 0.95 13.14
C VAL A 159 -3.52 1.30 13.37
N TYR A 160 -3.80 2.55 13.70
CA TYR A 160 -5.15 3.10 13.79
C TYR A 160 -5.47 3.79 12.46
N GLY A 161 -6.39 3.26 11.69
CA GLY A 161 -6.73 3.79 10.36
C GLY A 161 -8.04 4.57 10.38
N VAL A 162 -7.99 5.88 10.18
CA VAL A 162 -9.16 6.76 10.12
C VAL A 162 -9.59 6.95 8.67
N GLU A 163 -10.87 6.67 8.38
CA GLU A 163 -11.47 6.84 7.06
C GLU A 163 -12.89 7.39 7.18
N ILE A 164 -13.18 8.46 6.43
CA ILE A 164 -14.50 9.13 6.48
C ILE A 164 -15.53 8.44 5.60
N SER A 165 -15.11 7.80 4.51
CA SER A 165 -16.00 7.15 3.57
C SER A 165 -16.50 5.81 4.12
N GLU A 166 -17.79 5.66 4.34
CA GLU A 166 -18.38 4.37 4.75
C GLU A 166 -18.11 3.26 3.75
N ARG A 167 -18.08 3.57 2.44
CA ARG A 167 -17.80 2.60 1.40
C ARG A 167 -16.38 2.05 1.53
N SER A 168 -15.38 2.93 1.57
CA SER A 168 -13.98 2.54 1.76
C SER A 168 -13.75 1.92 3.13
N GLY A 169 -14.48 2.39 4.14
CA GLY A 169 -14.46 1.86 5.50
C GLY A 169 -14.88 0.39 5.59
N ARG A 170 -15.84 -0.06 4.77
CA ARG A 170 -16.21 -1.49 4.70
C ARG A 170 -15.06 -2.36 4.21
N ASP A 171 -14.34 -1.90 3.18
CA ASP A 171 -13.16 -2.61 2.66
C ASP A 171 -12.06 -2.64 3.73
N LEU A 172 -11.82 -1.51 4.40
CA LEU A 172 -10.86 -1.39 5.49
C LEU A 172 -11.19 -2.34 6.66
N ILE A 173 -12.46 -2.41 7.10
CA ILE A 173 -12.92 -3.33 8.14
C ILE A 173 -12.70 -4.78 7.71
N ASN A 174 -13.05 -5.14 6.47
CA ASN A 174 -12.88 -6.50 5.98
C ASN A 174 -11.40 -6.92 5.95
N MET A 175 -10.51 -6.02 5.56
CA MET A 175 -9.08 -6.25 5.60
C MET A 175 -8.56 -6.39 7.04
N ALA A 176 -9.04 -5.55 7.97
CA ALA A 176 -8.63 -5.57 9.37
C ALA A 176 -8.98 -6.88 10.09
N LYS A 177 -10.03 -7.58 9.68
CA LYS A 177 -10.37 -8.91 10.24
C LYS A 177 -9.23 -9.92 10.13
N LYS A 178 -8.34 -9.76 9.16
CA LYS A 178 -7.19 -10.63 8.89
C LYS A 178 -5.86 -10.04 9.39
N ARG A 179 -5.89 -8.85 10.01
CA ARG A 179 -4.72 -8.09 10.48
C ARG A 179 -4.95 -7.60 11.90
N PRO A 180 -4.54 -8.40 12.92
CA PRO A 180 -4.87 -8.11 14.33
C PRO A 180 -4.24 -6.81 14.84
N ASN A 181 -3.21 -6.29 14.17
CA ASN A 181 -2.53 -5.04 14.49
C ASN A 181 -3.16 -3.80 13.83
N LEU A 182 -4.28 -3.95 13.10
CA LEU A 182 -4.98 -2.86 12.42
C LEU A 182 -6.34 -2.58 13.06
N VAL A 183 -6.53 -1.36 13.53
CA VAL A 183 -7.79 -0.86 14.10
C VAL A 183 -8.45 0.10 13.13
N PRO A 184 -9.54 -0.30 12.45
CA PRO A 184 -10.27 0.59 11.55
C PRO A 184 -11.18 1.54 12.36
N ILE A 185 -11.14 2.82 12.02
CA ILE A 185 -11.94 3.90 12.62
C ILE A 185 -12.68 4.61 11.49
N ILE A 186 -14.00 4.47 11.46
CA ILE A 186 -14.82 5.11 10.43
C ILE A 186 -15.39 6.41 11.01
N ASP A 187 -14.63 7.50 10.81
CA ASP A 187 -14.98 8.82 11.34
C ASP A 187 -14.23 9.92 10.55
N ASP A 188 -14.57 11.17 10.84
CA ASP A 188 -13.98 12.35 10.25
C ASP A 188 -12.68 12.74 10.98
N ALA A 189 -11.55 12.68 10.27
CA ALA A 189 -10.23 13.06 10.78
C ALA A 189 -10.15 14.52 11.28
N ARG A 190 -11.12 15.38 10.91
CA ARG A 190 -11.26 16.75 11.44
C ARG A 190 -11.83 16.80 12.87
N LYS A 191 -12.32 15.66 13.39
CA LYS A 191 -12.97 15.53 14.68
C LYS A 191 -12.29 14.50 15.59
N PRO A 192 -11.01 14.69 15.95
CA PRO A 192 -10.24 13.70 16.72
C PRO A 192 -10.87 13.32 18.06
N GLN A 193 -11.67 14.21 18.64
CA GLN A 193 -12.40 13.94 19.88
C GLN A 193 -13.39 12.78 19.76
N ASN A 194 -13.98 12.52 18.56
CA ASN A 194 -14.96 11.46 18.36
C ASN A 194 -14.36 10.07 18.57
N TYR A 195 -13.11 9.87 18.14
CA TYR A 195 -12.43 8.57 18.19
C TYR A 195 -11.30 8.49 19.24
N ARG A 196 -11.22 9.48 20.14
CA ARG A 196 -10.18 9.51 21.17
C ARG A 196 -10.16 8.24 22.03
N PHE A 197 -11.32 7.68 22.32
CA PHE A 197 -11.43 6.46 23.14
C PHE A 197 -10.91 5.20 22.45
N LEU A 198 -10.83 5.22 21.12
CA LEU A 198 -10.30 4.10 20.33
C LEU A 198 -8.77 4.10 20.27
N ILE A 199 -8.13 5.21 20.65
CA ILE A 199 -6.67 5.38 20.65
C ILE A 199 -6.21 5.65 22.09
N PRO A 200 -6.02 4.60 22.90
CA PRO A 200 -5.80 4.74 24.33
C PRO A 200 -4.43 5.28 24.72
N THR A 201 -3.47 5.29 23.79
CA THR A 201 -2.09 5.73 24.04
C THR A 201 -1.61 6.67 22.94
N LEU A 202 -0.65 7.54 23.27
CA LEU A 202 0.01 8.36 22.27
C LEU A 202 0.72 7.47 21.23
N VAL A 203 0.67 7.89 19.96
CA VAL A 203 1.31 7.21 18.84
C VAL A 203 2.72 7.74 18.60
N ASP A 204 3.55 6.91 17.98
CA ASP A 204 4.93 7.25 17.62
C ASP A 204 4.97 8.09 16.34
N VAL A 205 4.04 7.79 15.41
CA VAL A 205 4.01 8.39 14.07
C VAL A 205 2.58 8.68 13.64
N ILE A 206 2.39 9.81 12.96
CA ILE A 206 1.18 10.08 12.17
C ILE A 206 1.53 10.06 10.70
N PHE A 207 0.83 9.24 9.92
CA PHE A 207 0.81 9.33 8.47
C PHE A 207 -0.52 9.95 8.02
N ALA A 208 -0.47 10.96 7.14
CA ALA A 208 -1.68 11.59 6.62
C ALA A 208 -1.67 11.63 5.08
N ASP A 209 -2.73 11.10 4.48
CA ASP A 209 -3.03 11.14 3.06
C ASP A 209 -4.50 11.51 2.86
N VAL A 210 -4.85 12.72 3.26
CA VAL A 210 -6.21 13.26 3.20
C VAL A 210 -6.31 14.32 2.10
N ALA A 211 -7.15 14.08 1.10
CA ALA A 211 -7.34 14.97 -0.04
C ALA A 211 -8.39 16.06 0.28
N GLN A 212 -8.07 16.95 1.23
CA GLN A 212 -8.93 18.05 1.66
C GLN A 212 -8.19 19.40 1.54
N PRO A 213 -8.89 20.53 1.36
CA PRO A 213 -8.26 21.84 1.33
C PRO A 213 -7.49 22.18 2.62
N ASP A 214 -8.00 21.75 3.76
CA ASP A 214 -7.42 21.97 5.10
C ASP A 214 -6.54 20.82 5.59
N GLN A 215 -5.90 20.08 4.67
CA GLN A 215 -5.13 18.86 4.96
C GLN A 215 -4.02 19.07 6.02
N ALA A 216 -3.29 20.20 5.99
CA ALA A 216 -2.27 20.50 7.01
C ALA A 216 -2.88 20.75 8.40
N ARG A 217 -4.06 21.34 8.47
CA ARG A 217 -4.78 21.52 9.73
C ARG A 217 -5.25 20.18 10.28
N ILE A 218 -5.73 19.28 9.42
CA ILE A 218 -6.20 17.95 9.84
C ILE A 218 -5.08 17.17 10.54
N ILE A 219 -3.89 17.09 9.95
CA ILE A 219 -2.77 16.40 10.60
C ILE A 219 -2.37 17.11 11.91
N ALA A 220 -2.41 18.44 11.94
CA ALA A 220 -2.02 19.24 13.10
C ALA A 220 -2.91 18.98 14.32
N ILE A 221 -4.24 19.00 14.15
CA ILE A 221 -5.16 18.74 15.26
C ILE A 221 -5.06 17.30 15.76
N ASN A 222 -4.77 16.33 14.89
CA ASN A 222 -4.53 14.95 15.30
C ASN A 222 -3.19 14.81 16.03
N ALA A 223 -2.16 15.51 15.62
CA ALA A 223 -0.87 15.52 16.32
C ALA A 223 -0.99 16.05 17.74
N GLU A 224 -1.77 17.10 17.95
CA GLU A 224 -2.03 17.67 19.27
C GLU A 224 -2.72 16.67 20.21
N HIS A 225 -3.61 15.83 19.70
CA HIS A 225 -4.36 14.85 20.49
C HIS A 225 -3.60 13.55 20.72
N PHE A 226 -2.83 13.09 19.74
CA PHE A 226 -2.35 11.71 19.71
C PHE A 226 -0.84 11.55 19.57
N LEU A 227 -0.09 12.54 19.04
CA LEU A 227 1.31 12.35 18.74
C LEU A 227 2.20 12.59 19.95
N LYS A 228 3.14 11.69 20.19
CA LYS A 228 4.18 11.87 21.23
C LYS A 228 5.00 13.12 20.98
N ASN A 229 5.52 13.74 22.04
CA ASN A 229 6.57 14.73 21.88
C ASN A 229 7.78 14.11 21.18
N LYS A 230 8.31 14.79 20.17
CA LYS A 230 9.31 14.28 19.22
C LYS A 230 8.83 13.10 18.38
N GLY A 231 7.53 12.79 18.37
CA GLY A 231 6.95 11.83 17.44
C GLY A 231 7.11 12.28 16.00
N GLY A 232 7.19 11.31 15.09
CA GLY A 232 7.36 11.56 13.66
C GLY A 232 6.03 11.86 12.96
N PHE A 233 6.08 12.60 11.88
CA PHE A 233 4.96 12.70 10.96
C PHE A 233 5.44 12.53 9.52
N VAL A 234 4.55 11.95 8.70
CA VAL A 234 4.72 11.83 7.25
C VAL A 234 3.41 12.28 6.62
N PHE A 235 3.48 13.30 5.81
CA PHE A 235 2.31 13.99 5.28
C PHE A 235 2.37 14.09 3.76
N SER A 236 1.40 13.49 3.09
CA SER A 236 1.21 13.59 1.65
C SER A 236 0.38 14.82 1.31
N ILE A 237 0.95 15.73 0.54
CA ILE A 237 0.30 16.97 0.09
C ILE A 237 -0.14 16.78 -1.35
N LYS A 238 -1.43 17.00 -1.62
CA LYS A 238 -1.99 17.12 -2.95
C LYS A 238 -2.25 18.59 -3.26
N ALA A 239 -1.42 19.22 -4.09
CA ALA A 239 -1.49 20.66 -4.37
C ALA A 239 -2.87 21.06 -4.88
N ASN A 240 -3.40 20.37 -5.88
CA ASN A 240 -4.69 20.70 -6.52
C ASN A 240 -5.91 20.62 -5.58
N CYS A 241 -5.79 19.97 -4.41
CA CYS A 241 -6.86 19.94 -3.42
C CYS A 241 -6.87 21.21 -2.55
N VAL A 242 -5.72 21.88 -2.43
CA VAL A 242 -5.57 23.13 -1.67
C VAL A 242 -5.86 24.31 -2.57
N ASP A 243 -5.12 24.41 -3.67
CA ASP A 243 -5.29 25.43 -4.70
C ASP A 243 -4.94 24.84 -6.07
N SER A 244 -5.94 24.80 -6.96
CA SER A 244 -5.77 24.29 -8.32
C SER A 244 -5.18 25.32 -9.29
N THR A 245 -5.06 26.59 -8.88
CA THR A 245 -4.57 27.70 -9.71
C THR A 245 -3.11 28.06 -9.41
N ALA A 246 -2.64 27.78 -8.19
CA ALA A 246 -1.27 28.04 -7.77
C ALA A 246 -0.29 26.97 -8.28
N LYS A 247 0.99 27.33 -8.33
CA LYS A 247 2.04 26.35 -8.63
C LYS A 247 2.15 25.35 -7.48
N PRO A 248 2.31 24.05 -7.76
CA PRO A 248 2.40 23.03 -6.72
C PRO A 248 3.45 23.32 -5.64
N GLU A 249 4.62 23.84 -6.00
CA GLU A 249 5.69 24.15 -5.07
C GLU A 249 5.31 25.24 -4.05
N ASP A 250 4.61 26.28 -4.50
CA ASP A 250 4.12 27.35 -3.64
C ASP A 250 3.13 26.81 -2.61
N VAL A 251 2.23 25.93 -3.07
CA VAL A 251 1.25 25.25 -2.21
C VAL A 251 1.97 24.37 -1.17
N PHE A 252 2.97 23.60 -1.57
CA PHE A 252 3.74 22.75 -0.63
C PHE A 252 4.40 23.61 0.46
N ASP A 253 5.02 24.71 0.08
CA ASP A 253 5.72 25.59 1.04
C ASP A 253 4.74 26.28 1.99
N ASP A 254 3.55 26.64 1.53
CA ASP A 254 2.51 27.21 2.39
C ASP A 254 1.94 26.18 3.36
N GLN A 255 1.72 24.93 2.91
CA GLN A 255 1.32 23.85 3.81
C GLN A 255 2.40 23.60 4.90
N ILE A 256 3.69 23.65 4.54
CA ILE A 256 4.80 23.53 5.50
C ILE A 256 4.80 24.69 6.52
N LYS A 257 4.51 25.93 6.09
CA LYS A 257 4.36 27.07 7.00
C LYS A 257 3.21 26.86 7.99
N ILE A 258 2.08 26.34 7.51
CA ILE A 258 0.93 25.98 8.36
C ILE A 258 1.34 24.91 9.38
N LEU A 259 1.98 23.82 8.96
CA LEU A 259 2.48 22.78 9.88
C LEU A 259 3.37 23.34 10.97
N LYS A 260 4.30 24.25 10.61
CA LYS A 260 5.21 24.88 11.56
C LYS A 260 4.47 25.70 12.63
N SER A 261 3.37 26.37 12.26
CA SER A 261 2.55 27.12 13.24
C SER A 261 1.92 26.20 14.30
N TYR A 262 1.67 24.94 13.95
CA TYR A 262 1.18 23.88 14.85
C TYR A 262 2.30 23.00 15.45
N LYS A 263 3.56 23.46 15.42
CA LYS A 263 4.71 22.75 16.01
C LYS A 263 5.08 21.44 15.33
N LEU A 264 4.67 21.25 14.10
CA LEU A 264 5.11 20.19 13.21
C LEU A 264 6.23 20.74 12.33
N PHE A 265 7.47 20.34 12.63
CA PHE A 265 8.67 20.85 11.96
C PHE A 265 9.09 19.91 10.86
N ALA A 266 8.84 20.31 9.61
CA ALA A 266 9.30 19.60 8.44
C ALA A 266 10.83 19.49 8.43
N LYS A 267 11.33 18.31 8.08
CA LYS A 267 12.75 18.01 7.93
C LYS A 267 13.13 17.86 6.47
N GLU A 268 12.23 17.26 5.69
CA GLU A 268 12.44 17.02 4.28
C GLU A 268 11.12 17.12 3.51
N LYS A 269 11.23 17.40 2.22
CA LYS A 269 10.15 17.43 1.24
C LYS A 269 10.61 16.64 0.02
N VAL A 270 9.82 15.64 -0.40
CA VAL A 270 10.12 14.77 -1.54
C VAL A 270 8.97 14.84 -2.54
N SER A 271 9.26 15.20 -3.78
CA SER A 271 8.28 15.12 -4.87
C SER A 271 7.92 13.67 -5.17
N LEU A 272 6.66 13.40 -5.50
CA LEU A 272 6.22 12.05 -5.86
C LEU A 272 6.25 11.78 -7.37
N GLU A 273 6.75 12.69 -8.19
CA GLU A 273 6.95 12.39 -9.61
C GLU A 273 8.06 11.34 -9.80
N PRO A 274 7.92 10.43 -10.75
CA PRO A 274 6.88 10.36 -11.79
C PRO A 274 5.60 9.60 -11.37
N PHE A 275 5.50 9.09 -10.14
CA PHE A 275 4.40 8.24 -9.67
C PHE A 275 3.08 9.00 -9.53
N GLU A 276 3.13 10.21 -8.97
CA GLU A 276 1.97 11.06 -8.70
C GLU A 276 2.29 12.53 -9.02
N ARG A 277 1.62 13.10 -10.01
CA ARG A 277 1.82 14.51 -10.41
C ARG A 277 1.19 15.48 -9.42
N GLY A 278 1.90 16.57 -9.12
CA GLY A 278 1.41 17.61 -8.22
C GLY A 278 1.24 17.14 -6.77
N HIS A 279 2.00 16.10 -6.40
CA HIS A 279 2.05 15.60 -5.03
C HIS A 279 3.48 15.65 -4.48
N ALA A 280 3.57 15.94 -3.19
CA ALA A 280 4.80 15.80 -2.42
C ALA A 280 4.54 15.14 -1.08
N VAL A 281 5.54 14.48 -0.54
CA VAL A 281 5.52 14.00 0.84
C VAL A 281 6.48 14.84 1.66
N VAL A 282 6.00 15.30 2.80
CA VAL A 282 6.77 16.03 3.81
C VAL A 282 6.90 15.17 5.04
N SER A 283 8.11 15.01 5.56
CA SER A 283 8.34 14.33 6.82
C SER A 283 9.01 15.23 7.85
N GLY A 284 8.79 14.95 9.13
CA GLY A 284 9.33 15.78 10.18
C GLY A 284 8.94 15.33 11.59
N LEU A 285 9.14 16.22 12.56
CA LEU A 285 8.96 15.94 13.98
C LEU A 285 7.99 16.93 14.64
N TYR A 286 7.16 16.42 15.53
CA TYR A 286 6.29 17.21 16.39
C TYR A 286 7.06 17.65 17.65
N LYS A 287 7.06 18.95 17.93
CA LYS A 287 7.72 19.53 19.10
C LYS A 287 6.77 20.52 19.78
N PRO A 288 5.82 20.04 20.60
CA PRO A 288 4.95 20.92 21.36
C PRO A 288 5.78 21.81 22.32
N PHE A 289 5.23 22.96 22.70
CA PHE A 289 5.87 23.76 23.73
C PHE A 289 5.95 22.97 25.04
N LYS A 290 7.10 22.99 25.71
CA LYS A 290 7.17 22.58 27.11
C LYS A 290 6.21 23.48 27.89
N LYS A 291 5.24 22.94 28.59
CA LYS A 291 4.55 23.64 29.63
C LYS A 291 5.63 24.08 30.65
N LYS A 292 5.68 25.39 30.97
CA LYS A 292 6.53 25.88 32.07
C LYS A 292 6.16 25.12 33.35
N GLY A 293 7.03 24.18 33.77
CA GLY A 293 6.82 23.42 35.01
C GLY A 293 7.07 21.91 34.92
N GLU A 294 7.36 21.35 33.75
CA GLU A 294 7.80 19.96 33.62
C GLU A 294 9.32 19.90 33.40
N ASN A 295 10.04 19.62 34.51
CA ASN A 295 11.47 19.26 34.49
C ASN A 295 11.64 17.78 34.07
#